data_47420d84d1a01ef62ec40767a8338404
#
_entry.id   47420d84d1a01ef62ec40767a8338404
#
_cell.length_a   1.000
_cell.length_b   1.000
_cell.length_c   1.000
_cell.angle_alpha   90.00
_cell.angle_beta   90.00
_cell.angle_gamma   90.00
#
_symmetry.space_group_name_H-M   'P 1'
#
loop_
_entity.id
_entity.type
_entity.pdbx_description
1 polymer ?
#
loop_
_entity_poly.entity_id
_entity_poly.type
_entity_poly.pdbx_seq_one_letter_code
_entity_poly.pdbx_strand_id
1 'polypeptide(L)'
;MSIALQIKEKRISLGLTQKDFADALGYDKYGDRTLRRWENGESTPPPPALKTILNFATERPYAVENPNPDFKFIDLFAGIGGIRIPFQELGGKCVFTSEWDKFAQKTYQVNFGDLPSGDITQISSDDIPEFDILLAGFPCQPFSQAGLKKGFSDTRGTLFFEIERIIEQKRPQAIMLENVKQLRGHDKGKTIAVIKKHIETLGYSFDVEVLRAADFGVPQNRERLFIIGFDKEKFVIDEKYKFPYPIPPKSRTRLGDILELDVDAKYTISDKLYEGHLRRKKEHIMKGNGFGFSMVNADSPYTNTISARYYKDGSEILIDQGEGKNPRKLTPRECARLQGFDDKYIIPVSDTQAYKQFGNSVSVPVVKAVAEKMLQEMRTLKKRDEQCD
;
A
#
# COMPACT_ATOMS: atom_id res chain seq x y z
N MET A 1 -13.46 37.05 -0.32
CA MET A 1 -14.05 35.70 -0.44
C MET A 1 -14.71 35.38 0.91
N SER A 2 -15.93 34.86 0.94
CA SER A 2 -16.60 34.51 2.21
C SER A 2 -15.93 33.27 2.84
N ILE A 3 -15.98 33.14 4.17
CA ILE A 3 -15.45 31.96 4.88
C ILE A 3 -16.11 30.68 4.34
N ALA A 4 -17.42 30.71 4.10
CA ALA A 4 -18.14 29.56 3.53
C ALA A 4 -17.55 29.09 2.18
N LEU A 5 -17.25 30.04 1.29
CA LEU A 5 -16.65 29.74 0.00
C LEU A 5 -15.23 29.20 0.13
N GLN A 6 -14.41 29.76 1.04
CA GLN A 6 -13.05 29.27 1.31
C GLN A 6 -13.04 27.82 1.77
N ILE A 7 -13.95 27.44 2.68
CA ILE A 7 -14.09 26.07 3.17
C ILE A 7 -14.49 25.12 2.04
N LYS A 8 -15.49 25.52 1.25
CA LYS A 8 -16.00 24.74 0.11
C LYS A 8 -14.92 24.53 -0.97
N GLU A 9 -14.23 25.60 -1.35
CA GLU A 9 -13.14 25.54 -2.33
C GLU A 9 -11.97 24.66 -1.83
N LYS A 10 -11.62 24.80 -0.54
CA LYS A 10 -10.59 23.95 0.07
C LYS A 10 -10.97 22.47 -0.04
N ARG A 11 -12.19 22.10 0.31
CA ARG A 11 -12.65 20.70 0.19
C ARG A 11 -12.65 20.22 -1.27
N ILE A 12 -13.15 21.04 -2.19
CA ILE A 12 -13.21 20.69 -3.62
C ILE A 12 -11.81 20.51 -4.19
N SER A 13 -10.86 21.38 -3.84
CA SER A 13 -9.46 21.28 -4.30
C SER A 13 -8.77 19.98 -3.85
N LEU A 14 -9.26 19.36 -2.77
CA LEU A 14 -8.80 18.07 -2.25
C LEU A 14 -9.56 16.88 -2.86
N GLY A 15 -10.58 17.12 -3.70
CA GLY A 15 -11.44 16.08 -4.27
C GLY A 15 -12.30 15.32 -3.24
N LEU A 16 -12.52 15.91 -2.04
CA LEU A 16 -13.21 15.24 -0.93
C LEU A 16 -14.71 15.55 -0.93
N THR A 17 -15.54 14.57 -0.51
CA THR A 17 -16.93 14.83 -0.14
C THR A 17 -16.99 15.55 1.20
N GLN A 18 -18.12 16.16 1.56
CA GLN A 18 -18.30 16.77 2.88
C GLN A 18 -18.05 15.76 4.01
N LYS A 19 -18.51 14.53 3.82
CA LYS A 19 -18.30 13.45 4.78
C LYS A 19 -16.82 13.08 4.91
N ASP A 20 -16.14 12.79 3.78
CA ASP A 20 -14.74 12.42 3.80
C ASP A 20 -13.86 13.52 4.41
N PHE A 21 -14.21 14.79 4.14
CA PHE A 21 -13.47 15.92 4.70
C PHE A 21 -13.71 16.08 6.20
N ALA A 22 -14.93 15.89 6.67
CA ALA A 22 -15.25 15.89 8.10
C ALA A 22 -14.53 14.76 8.84
N ASP A 23 -14.56 13.55 8.28
CA ASP A 23 -13.85 12.38 8.80
C ASP A 23 -12.31 12.64 8.88
N ALA A 24 -11.74 13.22 7.82
CA ALA A 24 -10.32 13.59 7.76
C ALA A 24 -9.91 14.66 8.79
N LEU A 25 -10.83 15.56 9.11
CA LEU A 25 -10.63 16.59 10.13
C LEU A 25 -10.86 16.06 11.57
N GLY A 26 -11.22 14.79 11.72
CA GLY A 26 -11.47 14.16 13.01
C GLY A 26 -12.84 14.49 13.63
N TYR A 27 -13.80 14.99 12.84
CA TYR A 27 -15.15 15.23 13.33
C TYR A 27 -15.93 13.92 13.52
N ASP A 28 -16.88 13.97 14.44
CA ASP A 28 -17.75 12.87 14.81
C ASP A 28 -18.77 12.49 13.72
N LYS A 29 -19.72 11.62 14.09
CA LYS A 29 -20.80 11.11 13.22
C LYS A 29 -21.62 12.21 12.51
N TYR A 30 -21.64 13.45 13.03
CA TYR A 30 -22.39 14.58 12.48
C TYR A 30 -21.49 15.65 11.84
N GLY A 31 -20.21 15.37 11.68
CA GLY A 31 -19.24 16.30 11.13
C GLY A 31 -19.59 16.76 9.72
N ASP A 32 -20.16 15.89 8.89
CA ASP A 32 -20.62 16.20 7.55
C ASP A 32 -21.74 17.28 7.53
N ARG A 33 -22.68 17.20 8.48
CA ARG A 33 -23.76 18.20 8.63
C ARG A 33 -23.18 19.52 9.11
N THR A 34 -22.24 19.50 10.03
CA THR A 34 -21.57 20.70 10.55
C THR A 34 -20.79 21.37 9.42
N LEU A 35 -20.02 20.62 8.65
CA LEU A 35 -19.26 21.15 7.52
C LEU A 35 -20.18 21.74 6.44
N ARG A 36 -21.29 21.07 6.12
CA ARG A 36 -22.28 21.55 5.17
C ARG A 36 -22.89 22.91 5.60
N ARG A 37 -23.22 23.07 6.89
CA ARG A 37 -23.73 24.34 7.42
C ARG A 37 -22.73 25.48 7.28
N TRP A 38 -21.43 25.18 7.48
CA TRP A 38 -20.37 26.16 7.28
C TRP A 38 -20.18 26.51 5.80
N GLU A 39 -20.20 25.53 4.91
CA GLU A 39 -20.11 25.77 3.45
C GLU A 39 -21.29 26.50 2.85
N ASN A 40 -22.47 26.36 3.46
CA ASN A 40 -23.68 27.08 3.06
C ASN A 40 -23.79 28.49 3.73
N GLY A 41 -22.89 28.82 4.66
CA GLY A 41 -22.97 30.09 5.41
C GLY A 41 -24.06 30.14 6.47
N GLU A 42 -24.68 29.00 6.82
CA GLU A 42 -25.70 28.88 7.85
C GLU A 42 -25.14 29.07 9.27
N SER A 43 -23.85 28.83 9.44
CA SER A 43 -23.09 29.10 10.67
C SER A 43 -21.61 29.31 10.34
N THR A 44 -20.86 29.90 11.25
CA THR A 44 -19.42 30.17 11.09
C THR A 44 -18.63 29.20 12.00
N PRO A 45 -17.57 28.54 11.51
CA PRO A 45 -16.71 27.72 12.36
C PRO A 45 -15.98 28.57 13.40
N PRO A 46 -15.71 28.02 14.59
CA PRO A 46 -14.83 28.67 15.56
C PRO A 46 -13.45 28.90 14.93
N PRO A 47 -12.70 29.97 15.33
CA PRO A 47 -11.40 30.29 14.75
C PRO A 47 -10.38 29.13 14.71
N PRO A 48 -10.25 28.28 15.75
CA PRO A 48 -9.38 27.11 15.70
C PRO A 48 -9.79 26.10 14.62
N ALA A 49 -11.10 25.81 14.50
CA ALA A 49 -11.63 24.91 13.48
C ALA A 49 -11.38 25.46 12.06
N LEU A 50 -11.63 26.76 11.86
CA LEU A 50 -11.37 27.42 10.57
C LEU A 50 -9.88 27.31 10.19
N LYS A 51 -8.97 27.56 11.15
CA LYS A 51 -7.53 27.42 10.93
C LYS A 51 -7.17 25.98 10.53
N THR A 52 -7.71 24.99 11.24
CA THR A 52 -7.49 23.57 10.94
C THR A 52 -8.00 23.22 9.53
N ILE A 53 -9.20 23.66 9.16
CA ILE A 53 -9.80 23.42 7.84
C ILE A 53 -8.95 24.03 6.73
N LEU A 54 -8.57 25.30 6.85
CA LEU A 54 -7.82 25.99 5.80
C LEU A 54 -6.39 25.49 5.65
N ASN A 55 -5.78 25.04 6.74
CA ASN A 55 -4.42 24.48 6.73
C ASN A 55 -4.39 22.97 6.47
N PHE A 56 -5.54 22.29 6.39
CA PHE A 56 -5.56 20.86 6.12
C PHE A 56 -4.97 20.55 4.73
N ALA A 57 -3.97 19.68 4.68
CA ALA A 57 -3.29 19.27 3.43
C ALA A 57 -2.89 20.44 2.52
N THR A 58 -2.45 21.58 3.12
CA THR A 58 -1.94 22.73 2.35
C THR A 58 -0.66 22.35 1.63
N GLU A 59 0.16 21.53 2.28
CA GLU A 59 1.33 20.90 1.71
C GLU A 59 1.01 19.44 1.43
N ARG A 60 1.27 18.99 0.21
CA ARG A 60 1.18 17.58 -0.16
C ARG A 60 2.48 16.92 0.23
N PRO A 61 2.48 16.01 1.25
CA PRO A 61 3.74 15.59 1.91
C PRO A 61 4.76 14.93 0.98
N TYR A 62 4.28 14.39 -0.14
CA TYR A 62 5.09 13.66 -1.11
C TYR A 62 4.99 14.24 -2.52
N ALA A 63 4.40 15.43 -2.70
CA ALA A 63 4.45 16.15 -3.97
C ALA A 63 5.81 16.84 -4.11
N VAL A 64 6.80 16.07 -4.56
CA VAL A 64 8.16 16.58 -4.77
C VAL A 64 8.37 16.83 -6.24
N GLU A 65 8.67 18.10 -6.58
CA GLU A 65 9.19 18.41 -7.90
C GLU A 65 10.64 17.92 -8.01
N ASN A 66 10.86 16.95 -8.86
CA ASN A 66 12.20 16.49 -9.21
C ASN A 66 12.43 16.73 -10.72
N PRO A 67 13.03 17.89 -11.09
CA PRO A 67 13.28 18.23 -12.48
C PRO A 67 14.37 17.38 -13.13
N ASN A 68 15.30 16.86 -12.33
CA ASN A 68 16.42 16.02 -12.78
C ASN A 68 16.42 14.68 -12.01
N PRO A 69 15.47 13.78 -12.29
CA PRO A 69 15.42 12.51 -11.60
C PRO A 69 16.56 11.57 -12.03
N ASP A 70 17.08 10.79 -11.09
CA ASP A 70 18.07 9.74 -11.39
C ASP A 70 17.47 8.65 -12.28
N PHE A 71 16.16 8.40 -12.16
CA PHE A 71 15.40 7.45 -12.95
C PHE A 71 13.90 7.80 -12.94
N LYS A 72 13.18 7.28 -13.94
CA LYS A 72 11.72 7.38 -14.03
C LYS A 72 11.08 6.02 -13.72
N PHE A 73 9.94 6.04 -13.06
CA PHE A 73 9.20 4.81 -12.79
C PHE A 73 7.70 4.99 -12.95
N ILE A 74 7.01 3.87 -13.14
CA ILE A 74 5.55 3.80 -13.07
C ILE A 74 5.12 2.94 -11.89
N ASP A 75 3.94 3.25 -11.31
CA ASP A 75 3.36 2.54 -10.17
C ASP A 75 1.97 2.01 -10.54
N LEU A 76 1.87 0.71 -10.82
CA LEU A 76 0.64 0.05 -11.22
C LEU A 76 -0.03 -0.60 -10.01
N PHE A 77 -1.38 -0.52 -9.97
CA PHE A 77 -2.16 -0.96 -8.80
C PHE A 77 -1.70 -0.23 -7.54
N ALA A 78 -1.46 1.07 -7.69
CA ALA A 78 -0.69 1.90 -6.76
C ALA A 78 -1.28 1.97 -5.33
N GLY A 79 -2.57 1.65 -5.16
CA GLY A 79 -3.23 1.74 -3.88
C GLY A 79 -3.11 3.15 -3.31
N ILE A 80 -2.42 3.25 -2.18
CA ILE A 80 -2.17 4.52 -1.49
C ILE A 80 -0.70 4.97 -1.58
N GLY A 81 0.07 4.42 -2.53
CA GLY A 81 1.42 4.86 -2.85
C GLY A 81 2.53 4.29 -1.96
N GLY A 82 2.28 3.20 -1.25
CA GLY A 82 3.28 2.58 -0.37
C GLY A 82 4.53 2.09 -1.10
N ILE A 83 4.42 1.70 -2.39
CA ILE A 83 5.56 1.34 -3.23
C ILE A 83 6.25 2.61 -3.75
N ARG A 84 5.49 3.63 -4.14
CA ARG A 84 6.03 4.89 -4.68
C ARG A 84 6.96 5.62 -3.72
N ILE A 85 6.59 5.71 -2.43
CA ILE A 85 7.33 6.48 -1.43
C ILE A 85 8.83 6.18 -1.45
N PRO A 86 9.28 4.91 -1.30
CA PRO A 86 10.71 4.60 -1.28
C PRO A 86 11.44 4.95 -2.58
N PHE A 87 10.84 4.66 -3.74
CA PHE A 87 11.47 4.96 -5.02
C PHE A 87 11.61 6.46 -5.27
N GLN A 88 10.63 7.25 -4.84
CA GLN A 88 10.69 8.70 -4.91
C GLN A 88 11.75 9.28 -3.94
N GLU A 89 11.84 8.75 -2.72
CA GLU A 89 12.89 9.15 -1.75
C GLU A 89 14.31 8.83 -2.24
N LEU A 90 14.47 7.81 -3.08
CA LEU A 90 15.74 7.39 -3.66
C LEU A 90 16.07 8.10 -4.99
N GLY A 91 15.41 9.22 -5.29
CA GLY A 91 15.73 10.07 -6.45
C GLY A 91 14.89 9.80 -7.70
N GLY A 92 13.93 8.87 -7.64
CA GLY A 92 13.06 8.55 -8.76
C GLY A 92 11.92 9.54 -8.95
N LYS A 93 11.42 9.64 -10.20
CA LYS A 93 10.20 10.37 -10.56
C LYS A 93 9.13 9.40 -11.04
N CYS A 94 7.99 9.38 -10.37
CA CYS A 94 6.80 8.69 -10.87
C CYS A 94 6.25 9.47 -12.08
N VAL A 95 6.21 8.84 -13.25
CA VAL A 95 5.73 9.45 -14.48
C VAL A 95 4.35 8.96 -14.90
N PHE A 96 3.90 7.85 -14.32
CA PHE A 96 2.57 7.29 -14.54
C PHE A 96 2.15 6.45 -13.34
N THR A 97 0.86 6.47 -13.02
CA THR A 97 0.28 5.65 -11.94
C THR A 97 -1.14 5.24 -12.28
N SER A 98 -1.51 4.02 -11.94
CA SER A 98 -2.88 3.52 -12.10
C SER A 98 -3.41 2.94 -10.79
N GLU A 99 -4.66 3.26 -10.46
CA GLU A 99 -5.42 2.72 -9.33
C GLU A 99 -6.93 2.88 -9.64
N TRP A 100 -7.70 1.84 -9.49
CA TRP A 100 -9.13 1.83 -9.83
C TRP A 100 -10.04 2.22 -8.66
N ASP A 101 -9.61 1.98 -7.40
CA ASP A 101 -10.39 2.31 -6.22
C ASP A 101 -10.41 3.82 -5.97
N LYS A 102 -11.61 4.43 -6.05
CA LYS A 102 -11.79 5.87 -5.93
C LYS A 102 -11.35 6.44 -4.58
N PHE A 103 -11.42 5.66 -3.50
CA PHE A 103 -10.97 6.11 -2.18
C PHE A 103 -9.44 6.05 -2.08
N ALA A 104 -8.81 5.03 -2.68
CA ALA A 104 -7.36 4.97 -2.77
C ALA A 104 -6.81 6.11 -3.64
N GLN A 105 -7.44 6.41 -4.80
CA GLN A 105 -7.10 7.56 -5.65
C GLN A 105 -7.13 8.88 -4.88
N LYS A 106 -8.15 9.11 -4.03
CA LYS A 106 -8.25 10.32 -3.19
C LYS A 106 -7.08 10.42 -2.21
N THR A 107 -6.79 9.32 -1.52
CA THR A 107 -5.67 9.28 -0.58
C THR A 107 -4.34 9.50 -1.28
N TYR A 108 -4.16 8.90 -2.45
CA TYR A 108 -3.00 9.09 -3.30
C TYR A 108 -2.85 10.56 -3.74
N GLN A 109 -3.91 11.15 -4.28
CA GLN A 109 -3.91 12.53 -4.78
C GLN A 109 -3.57 13.55 -3.68
N VAL A 110 -4.12 13.37 -2.48
CA VAL A 110 -3.86 14.27 -1.35
C VAL A 110 -2.39 14.23 -0.92
N ASN A 111 -1.76 13.06 -0.99
CA ASN A 111 -0.37 12.89 -0.56
C ASN A 111 0.65 13.23 -1.65
N PHE A 112 0.40 12.87 -2.90
CA PHE A 112 1.37 13.00 -4.00
C PHE A 112 1.06 14.13 -4.99
N GLY A 113 -0.17 14.61 -5.03
CA GLY A 113 -0.59 15.61 -6.00
C GLY A 113 -1.11 15.05 -7.30
N ASP A 114 -0.72 13.83 -7.67
CA ASP A 114 -1.12 13.16 -8.89
C ASP A 114 -2.43 12.39 -8.69
N LEU A 115 -3.32 12.44 -9.66
CA LEU A 115 -4.50 11.59 -9.71
C LEU A 115 -4.17 10.33 -10.52
N PRO A 116 -4.26 9.12 -9.93
CA PRO A 116 -4.05 7.88 -10.69
C PRO A 116 -5.01 7.74 -11.87
N SER A 117 -4.52 7.19 -12.98
CA SER A 117 -5.22 7.12 -14.27
C SER A 117 -6.38 6.11 -14.33
N GLY A 118 -6.76 5.50 -13.20
CA GLY A 118 -7.90 4.58 -13.13
C GLY A 118 -7.52 3.12 -13.40
N ASP A 119 -8.43 2.40 -14.04
CA ASP A 119 -8.28 0.97 -14.34
C ASP A 119 -7.29 0.74 -15.48
N ILE A 120 -6.19 0.05 -15.19
CA ILE A 120 -5.11 -0.23 -16.16
C ILE A 120 -5.59 -1.04 -17.38
N THR A 121 -6.66 -1.82 -17.23
CA THR A 121 -7.24 -2.60 -18.35
C THR A 121 -7.90 -1.73 -19.41
N GLN A 122 -8.15 -0.45 -19.11
CA GLN A 122 -8.74 0.54 -20.01
C GLN A 122 -7.72 1.51 -20.61
N ILE A 123 -6.44 1.34 -20.30
CA ILE A 123 -5.37 2.27 -20.69
C ILE A 123 -4.49 1.59 -21.73
N SER A 124 -4.30 2.26 -22.87
CA SER A 124 -3.34 1.81 -23.89
C SER A 124 -1.91 1.94 -23.36
N SER A 125 -1.05 0.99 -23.72
CA SER A 125 0.39 1.15 -23.44
C SER A 125 0.99 2.36 -24.14
N ASP A 126 0.42 2.81 -25.27
CA ASP A 126 0.89 4.00 -25.98
C ASP A 126 0.71 5.28 -25.16
N ASP A 127 -0.32 5.33 -24.29
CA ASP A 127 -0.60 6.47 -23.42
C ASP A 127 0.33 6.52 -22.19
N ILE A 128 1.12 5.45 -21.95
CA ILE A 128 2.08 5.40 -20.85
C ILE A 128 3.40 6.02 -21.32
N PRO A 129 3.93 7.06 -20.61
CA PRO A 129 5.22 7.66 -20.93
C PRO A 129 6.37 6.65 -20.84
N GLU A 130 7.54 6.99 -21.40
CA GLU A 130 8.76 6.22 -21.24
C GLU A 130 9.27 6.26 -19.79
N PHE A 131 9.74 5.12 -19.29
CA PHE A 131 10.21 4.95 -17.92
C PHE A 131 11.28 3.85 -17.81
N ASP A 132 12.02 3.86 -16.71
CA ASP A 132 13.13 2.94 -16.44
C ASP A 132 12.70 1.72 -15.63
N ILE A 133 11.76 1.90 -14.68
CA ILE A 133 11.37 0.87 -13.72
C ILE A 133 9.85 0.71 -13.67
N LEU A 134 9.38 -0.53 -13.79
CA LEU A 134 7.98 -0.89 -13.55
C LEU A 134 7.80 -1.41 -12.14
N LEU A 135 6.91 -0.78 -11.40
CA LEU A 135 6.50 -1.20 -10.05
C LEU A 135 5.05 -1.66 -10.07
N ALA A 136 4.73 -2.81 -9.45
CA ALA A 136 3.36 -3.29 -9.37
C ALA A 136 3.10 -4.16 -8.14
N GLY A 137 2.18 -3.71 -7.29
CA GLY A 137 1.58 -4.53 -6.22
C GLY A 137 0.27 -5.14 -6.71
N PHE A 138 0.31 -6.19 -7.53
CA PHE A 138 -0.88 -6.71 -8.18
C PHE A 138 -1.65 -7.69 -7.29
N PRO A 139 -3.02 -7.74 -7.39
CA PRO A 139 -3.82 -8.63 -6.57
C PRO A 139 -3.60 -10.10 -6.97
N CYS A 140 -3.54 -10.98 -5.96
CA CYS A 140 -3.49 -12.43 -6.17
C CYS A 140 -4.87 -12.92 -6.63
N GLN A 141 -5.09 -12.95 -7.93
CA GLN A 141 -6.26 -13.60 -8.51
C GLN A 141 -5.86 -14.98 -9.06
N PRO A 142 -6.69 -16.01 -8.91
CA PRO A 142 -6.37 -17.34 -9.44
C PRO A 142 -6.19 -17.27 -10.95
N PHE A 143 -5.04 -17.72 -11.44
CA PHE A 143 -4.86 -18.06 -12.84
C PHE A 143 -5.75 -19.29 -13.11
N SER A 144 -6.98 -19.08 -13.56
CA SER A 144 -7.83 -20.22 -13.90
C SER A 144 -7.25 -20.92 -15.13
N GLN A 145 -7.18 -22.28 -15.09
CA GLN A 145 -6.78 -23.06 -16.27
C GLN A 145 -7.72 -22.79 -17.47
N ALA A 146 -8.91 -22.27 -17.24
CA ALA A 146 -9.85 -21.82 -18.27
C ALA A 146 -9.34 -20.57 -19.02
N GLY A 147 -8.66 -19.64 -18.34
CA GLY A 147 -8.04 -18.46 -18.98
C GLY A 147 -6.90 -18.83 -19.92
N LEU A 148 -6.08 -19.81 -19.53
CA LEU A 148 -4.99 -20.34 -20.40
C LEU A 148 -5.50 -21.06 -21.67
N LYS A 149 -6.75 -21.57 -21.66
CA LYS A 149 -7.34 -22.31 -22.80
C LYS A 149 -8.28 -21.47 -23.68
N LYS A 150 -8.77 -20.32 -23.20
CA LYS A 150 -9.78 -19.50 -23.91
C LYS A 150 -9.23 -18.20 -24.53
N GLY A 151 -7.93 -17.96 -24.48
CA GLY A 151 -7.39 -16.69 -24.96
C GLY A 151 -7.90 -15.50 -24.17
N PHE A 152 -7.69 -14.31 -24.65
CA PHE A 152 -7.92 -12.99 -24.01
C PHE A 152 -9.35 -12.66 -23.51
N SER A 153 -10.27 -13.63 -23.45
CA SER A 153 -11.68 -13.38 -23.14
C SER A 153 -12.13 -13.68 -21.71
N ASP A 154 -11.26 -14.22 -20.82
CA ASP A 154 -11.62 -14.44 -19.41
C ASP A 154 -10.89 -13.45 -18.50
N THR A 155 -11.62 -12.45 -18.01
CA THR A 155 -11.16 -11.25 -17.29
C THR A 155 -10.56 -11.51 -15.90
N ARG A 156 -10.48 -12.74 -15.40
CA ARG A 156 -10.11 -13.06 -14.01
C ARG A 156 -8.67 -13.54 -13.75
N GLY A 157 -7.88 -13.71 -14.81
CA GLY A 157 -6.43 -13.97 -14.70
C GLY A 157 -5.58 -12.84 -15.28
N THR A 158 -6.17 -11.70 -15.54
CA THR A 158 -5.73 -10.71 -16.52
C THR A 158 -4.77 -9.65 -15.98
N LEU A 159 -4.75 -9.36 -14.68
CA LEU A 159 -3.96 -8.20 -14.19
C LEU A 159 -2.44 -8.40 -14.30
N PHE A 160 -1.95 -9.64 -14.18
CA PHE A 160 -0.55 -9.94 -14.51
C PHE A 160 -0.28 -9.75 -16.03
N PHE A 161 -1.22 -10.11 -16.88
CA PHE A 161 -1.07 -9.94 -18.34
C PHE A 161 -1.08 -8.45 -18.76
N GLU A 162 -1.72 -7.57 -17.97
CA GLU A 162 -1.57 -6.13 -18.17
C GLU A 162 -0.15 -5.65 -17.86
N ILE A 163 0.47 -6.20 -16.81
CA ILE A 163 1.89 -5.95 -16.51
C ILE A 163 2.75 -6.46 -17.66
N GLU A 164 2.53 -7.69 -18.12
CA GLU A 164 3.24 -8.30 -19.24
C GLU A 164 3.13 -7.45 -20.51
N ARG A 165 1.93 -7.02 -20.89
CA ARG A 165 1.67 -6.16 -22.05
C ARG A 165 2.50 -4.86 -22.01
N ILE A 166 2.57 -4.23 -20.83
CA ILE A 166 3.33 -2.99 -20.65
C ILE A 166 4.83 -3.27 -20.71
N ILE A 167 5.32 -4.35 -20.10
CA ILE A 167 6.72 -4.76 -20.17
C ILE A 167 7.14 -5.02 -21.62
N GLU A 168 6.31 -5.74 -22.38
CA GLU A 168 6.57 -6.08 -23.78
C GLU A 168 6.70 -4.83 -24.66
N GLN A 169 5.78 -3.87 -24.49
CA GLN A 169 5.75 -2.67 -25.34
C GLN A 169 6.75 -1.60 -24.89
N LYS A 170 6.94 -1.40 -23.58
CA LYS A 170 7.76 -0.29 -23.05
C LYS A 170 9.18 -0.70 -22.67
N ARG A 171 9.41 -1.95 -22.48
CA ARG A 171 10.70 -2.57 -22.18
C ARG A 171 11.53 -1.80 -21.13
N PRO A 172 11.03 -1.67 -19.87
CA PRO A 172 11.77 -1.00 -18.80
C PRO A 172 13.09 -1.71 -18.49
N GLN A 173 14.05 -1.00 -17.89
CA GLN A 173 15.33 -1.57 -17.47
C GLN A 173 15.17 -2.63 -16.40
N ALA A 174 14.19 -2.41 -15.50
CA ALA A 174 13.94 -3.29 -14.37
C ALA A 174 12.46 -3.34 -13.98
N ILE A 175 12.07 -4.44 -13.35
CA ILE A 175 10.72 -4.65 -12.83
C ILE A 175 10.77 -5.09 -11.36
N MET A 176 9.85 -4.58 -10.56
CA MET A 176 9.58 -5.06 -9.21
C MET A 176 8.09 -5.35 -9.06
N LEU A 177 7.75 -6.62 -8.78
CA LEU A 177 6.39 -7.05 -8.56
C LEU A 177 6.23 -7.53 -7.12
N GLU A 178 5.17 -7.09 -6.45
CA GLU A 178 4.85 -7.52 -5.09
C GLU A 178 3.55 -8.33 -5.07
N ASN A 179 3.50 -9.34 -4.20
CA ASN A 179 2.28 -10.11 -3.97
C ASN A 179 2.27 -10.76 -2.58
N VAL A 180 1.16 -11.40 -2.22
CA VAL A 180 1.08 -12.19 -0.99
C VAL A 180 1.98 -13.43 -1.04
N LYS A 181 2.56 -13.84 0.10
CA LYS A 181 3.41 -15.04 0.23
C LYS A 181 2.79 -16.29 -0.38
N GLN A 182 1.46 -16.42 -0.27
CA GLN A 182 0.71 -17.59 -0.75
C GLN A 182 0.85 -17.82 -2.26
N LEU A 183 1.20 -16.78 -3.04
CA LEU A 183 1.46 -16.91 -4.47
C LEU A 183 2.56 -17.93 -4.76
N ARG A 184 3.59 -18.04 -3.88
CA ARG A 184 4.70 -18.99 -4.04
C ARG A 184 4.22 -20.44 -4.09
N GLY A 185 3.24 -20.80 -3.25
CA GLY A 185 2.69 -22.16 -3.18
C GLY A 185 1.37 -22.35 -3.92
N HIS A 186 0.82 -21.31 -4.55
CA HIS A 186 -0.47 -21.37 -5.23
C HIS A 186 -0.45 -22.39 -6.37
N ASP A 187 -1.50 -23.23 -6.43
CA ASP A 187 -1.62 -24.36 -7.37
C ASP A 187 -0.34 -25.23 -7.41
N LYS A 188 0.17 -25.60 -6.22
CA LYS A 188 1.40 -26.40 -6.07
C LYS A 188 2.63 -25.79 -6.77
N GLY A 189 2.72 -24.45 -6.77
CA GLY A 189 3.81 -23.69 -7.38
C GLY A 189 3.66 -23.43 -8.89
N LYS A 190 2.58 -23.89 -9.52
CA LYS A 190 2.37 -23.68 -10.97
C LYS A 190 2.21 -22.20 -11.33
N THR A 191 1.52 -21.45 -10.48
CA THR A 191 1.28 -20.03 -10.75
C THR A 191 2.58 -19.23 -10.84
N ILE A 192 3.49 -19.39 -9.88
CA ILE A 192 4.78 -18.69 -9.91
C ILE A 192 5.66 -19.17 -11.08
N ALA A 193 5.57 -20.46 -11.45
CA ALA A 193 6.28 -21.00 -12.60
C ALA A 193 5.77 -20.39 -13.92
N VAL A 194 4.47 -20.13 -14.06
CA VAL A 194 3.89 -19.43 -15.22
C VAL A 194 4.40 -18.01 -15.28
N ILE A 195 4.31 -17.25 -14.17
CA ILE A 195 4.82 -15.87 -14.10
C ILE A 195 6.31 -15.83 -14.49
N LYS A 196 7.11 -16.73 -13.93
CA LYS A 196 8.54 -16.86 -14.26
C LYS A 196 8.73 -17.05 -15.76
N LYS A 197 8.05 -18.03 -16.36
CA LYS A 197 8.17 -18.33 -17.79
C LYS A 197 7.85 -17.11 -18.66
N HIS A 198 6.79 -16.37 -18.35
CA HIS A 198 6.40 -15.18 -19.11
C HIS A 198 7.46 -14.07 -19.02
N ILE A 199 7.95 -13.78 -17.81
CA ILE A 199 8.99 -12.76 -17.59
C ILE A 199 10.31 -13.17 -18.30
N GLU A 200 10.71 -14.43 -18.20
CA GLU A 200 11.91 -14.93 -18.89
C GLU A 200 11.75 -14.96 -20.42
N THR A 201 10.55 -15.22 -20.94
CA THR A 201 10.25 -15.16 -22.37
C THR A 201 10.35 -13.74 -22.92
N LEU A 202 10.01 -12.72 -22.11
CA LEU A 202 10.21 -11.31 -22.43
C LEU A 202 11.69 -10.86 -22.37
N GLY A 203 12.60 -11.78 -22.00
CA GLY A 203 14.04 -11.50 -21.95
C GLY A 203 14.53 -10.90 -20.63
N TYR A 204 13.76 -11.02 -19.54
CA TYR A 204 14.17 -10.54 -18.22
C TYR A 204 14.80 -11.65 -17.37
N SER A 205 15.64 -11.25 -16.42
CA SER A 205 15.99 -12.13 -15.30
C SER A 205 14.77 -12.31 -14.37
N PHE A 206 14.80 -13.36 -13.57
CA PHE A 206 13.73 -13.64 -12.61
C PHE A 206 14.29 -14.14 -11.29
N ASP A 207 14.17 -13.33 -10.27
CA ASP A 207 14.45 -13.70 -8.89
C ASP A 207 13.23 -13.45 -8.00
N VAL A 208 13.02 -14.30 -6.99
CA VAL A 208 11.86 -14.23 -6.12
C VAL A 208 12.23 -14.59 -4.68
N GLU A 209 11.82 -13.73 -3.73
CA GLU A 209 12.03 -13.94 -2.30
C GLU A 209 10.81 -13.50 -1.49
N VAL A 210 10.66 -14.07 -0.29
CA VAL A 210 9.64 -13.69 0.67
C VAL A 210 10.29 -12.94 1.82
N LEU A 211 9.88 -11.69 2.02
CA LEU A 211 10.40 -10.82 3.06
C LEU A 211 9.31 -10.54 4.10
N ARG A 212 9.71 -10.44 5.38
CA ARG A 212 8.82 -10.23 6.51
C ARG A 212 8.99 -8.81 7.08
N ALA A 213 7.91 -8.06 7.23
CA ALA A 213 7.92 -6.68 7.69
C ALA A 213 8.58 -6.48 9.07
N ALA A 214 8.36 -7.43 10.01
CA ALA A 214 8.97 -7.36 11.34
C ALA A 214 10.50 -7.40 11.33
N ASP A 215 11.10 -7.91 10.27
CA ASP A 215 12.56 -7.97 10.11
C ASP A 215 13.14 -6.64 9.59
N PHE A 216 12.28 -5.71 9.15
CA PHE A 216 12.64 -4.42 8.55
C PHE A 216 12.14 -3.20 9.35
N GLY A 217 11.90 -3.37 10.66
CA GLY A 217 11.67 -2.23 11.57
C GLY A 217 10.22 -1.85 11.83
N VAL A 218 9.21 -2.62 11.36
CA VAL A 218 7.82 -2.41 11.73
C VAL A 218 7.26 -3.63 12.50
N PRO A 219 6.50 -3.44 13.59
CA PRO A 219 6.09 -4.54 14.46
C PRO A 219 4.91 -5.35 13.88
N GLN A 220 5.06 -5.88 12.67
CA GLN A 220 4.03 -6.66 11.98
C GLN A 220 4.59 -7.92 11.33
N ASN A 221 3.98 -9.07 11.62
CA ASN A 221 4.30 -10.33 10.94
C ASN A 221 3.60 -10.39 9.57
N ARG A 222 4.04 -9.51 8.65
CA ARG A 222 3.54 -9.41 7.28
C ARG A 222 4.59 -9.95 6.32
N GLU A 223 4.32 -11.09 5.72
CA GLU A 223 5.19 -11.71 4.72
C GLU A 223 4.66 -11.42 3.32
N ARG A 224 5.54 -10.91 2.45
CA ARG A 224 5.23 -10.59 1.06
C ARG A 224 6.30 -11.15 0.14
N LEU A 225 5.84 -11.58 -1.02
CA LEU A 225 6.68 -12.09 -2.08
C LEU A 225 7.07 -10.92 -2.99
N PHE A 226 8.35 -10.80 -3.28
CA PHE A 226 8.91 -9.82 -4.21
C PHE A 226 9.54 -10.57 -5.39
N ILE A 227 9.19 -10.15 -6.60
CA ILE A 227 9.81 -10.60 -7.84
C ILE A 227 10.61 -9.45 -8.40
N ILE A 228 11.87 -9.67 -8.70
CA ILE A 228 12.76 -8.69 -9.32
C ILE A 228 13.24 -9.26 -10.66
N GLY A 229 13.22 -8.43 -11.69
CA GLY A 229 13.75 -8.75 -13.01
C GLY A 229 14.48 -7.58 -13.62
N PHE A 230 15.57 -7.86 -14.34
CA PHE A 230 16.33 -6.88 -15.12
C PHE A 230 16.33 -7.31 -16.59
N ASP A 231 16.25 -6.36 -17.48
CA ASP A 231 16.27 -6.59 -18.91
C ASP A 231 17.63 -7.09 -19.39
N LYS A 232 17.66 -8.32 -19.92
CA LYS A 232 18.89 -8.96 -20.44
C LYS A 232 19.38 -8.37 -21.76
N GLU A 233 18.59 -7.53 -22.44
CA GLU A 233 19.06 -6.77 -23.59
C GLU A 233 19.81 -5.48 -23.19
N LYS A 234 19.48 -4.94 -22.01
CA LYS A 234 20.12 -3.71 -21.49
C LYS A 234 21.30 -4.02 -20.59
N PHE A 235 21.25 -5.15 -19.86
CA PHE A 235 22.29 -5.55 -18.93
C PHE A 235 22.93 -6.89 -19.30
N VAL A 236 24.22 -7.05 -18.98
CA VAL A 236 24.93 -8.32 -19.09
C VAL A 236 24.64 -9.13 -17.84
N ILE A 237 23.76 -10.11 -17.96
CA ILE A 237 23.30 -10.94 -16.85
C ILE A 237 23.59 -12.40 -17.21
N ASP A 238 24.45 -13.06 -16.44
CA ASP A 238 24.76 -14.47 -16.64
C ASP A 238 23.66 -15.38 -16.03
N GLU A 239 23.70 -16.66 -16.40
CA GLU A 239 22.70 -17.64 -15.93
C GLU A 239 22.77 -17.93 -14.41
N LYS A 240 23.89 -17.62 -13.77
CA LYS A 240 24.11 -17.82 -12.34
C LYS A 240 23.73 -16.61 -11.51
N TYR A 241 23.46 -15.49 -12.18
CA TYR A 241 23.06 -14.25 -11.48
C TYR A 241 21.87 -14.51 -10.56
N LYS A 242 21.98 -14.00 -9.36
CA LYS A 242 20.92 -13.97 -8.37
C LYS A 242 20.83 -12.58 -7.78
N PHE A 243 19.62 -12.02 -7.76
CA PHE A 243 19.39 -10.73 -7.13
C PHE A 243 19.72 -10.81 -5.64
N PRO A 244 20.61 -9.93 -5.13
CA PRO A 244 21.03 -9.95 -3.73
C PRO A 244 19.99 -9.28 -2.85
N TYR A 245 18.91 -9.99 -2.53
CA TYR A 245 17.86 -9.46 -1.66
C TYR A 245 18.42 -8.86 -0.38
N PRO A 246 17.77 -7.80 0.18
CA PRO A 246 18.29 -7.13 1.36
C PRO A 246 18.35 -8.08 2.56
N ILE A 247 19.48 -8.01 3.27
CA ILE A 247 19.63 -8.70 4.56
C ILE A 247 18.91 -7.88 5.61
N PRO A 248 17.98 -8.48 6.38
CA PRO A 248 17.25 -7.76 7.41
C PRO A 248 18.18 -7.11 8.45
N PRO A 249 17.96 -5.84 8.83
CA PRO A 249 18.68 -5.23 9.92
C PRO A 249 18.38 -5.98 11.24
N LYS A 250 19.37 -6.08 12.14
CA LYS A 250 19.21 -6.73 13.45
C LYS A 250 18.45 -5.84 14.46
N SER A 251 17.45 -5.11 14.02
CA SER A 251 16.64 -4.24 14.89
C SER A 251 15.51 -5.02 15.54
N ARG A 252 15.28 -4.76 16.83
CA ARG A 252 14.08 -5.29 17.52
C ARG A 252 12.94 -4.31 17.31
N THR A 253 11.76 -4.83 16.99
CA THR A 253 10.52 -4.06 16.92
C THR A 253 9.74 -4.22 18.22
N ARG A 254 8.97 -3.21 18.59
CA ARG A 254 8.05 -3.23 19.72
C ARG A 254 6.76 -2.51 19.32
N LEU A 255 5.63 -3.11 19.62
CA LEU A 255 4.34 -2.53 19.23
C LEU A 255 4.12 -1.14 19.84
N GLY A 256 4.58 -0.92 21.07
CA GLY A 256 4.50 0.37 21.75
C GLY A 256 5.09 1.55 20.97
N ASP A 257 6.03 1.27 20.06
CA ASP A 257 6.70 2.32 19.28
C ASP A 257 5.78 2.95 18.22
N ILE A 258 4.65 2.29 17.89
CA ILE A 258 3.68 2.79 16.90
C ILE A 258 2.34 3.21 17.54
N LEU A 259 2.10 2.90 18.82
CA LEU A 259 0.83 3.19 19.48
C LEU A 259 0.70 4.68 19.82
N GLU A 260 -0.52 5.19 19.70
CA GLU A 260 -0.89 6.53 20.17
C GLU A 260 -1.13 6.54 21.67
N LEU A 261 -0.75 7.62 22.34
CA LEU A 261 -0.86 7.76 23.80
C LEU A 261 -2.30 7.97 24.26
N ASP A 262 -3.07 8.76 23.51
CA ASP A 262 -4.46 9.08 23.79
C ASP A 262 -5.34 8.64 22.62
N VAL A 263 -6.15 7.61 22.87
CA VAL A 263 -6.96 6.96 21.84
C VAL A 263 -8.45 7.07 22.22
N ASP A 264 -9.26 7.58 21.28
CA ASP A 264 -10.70 7.71 21.43
C ASP A 264 -11.34 6.37 21.81
N ALA A 265 -12.25 6.41 22.77
CA ALA A 265 -13.01 5.26 23.27
C ALA A 265 -13.80 4.53 22.15
N LYS A 266 -14.08 5.17 21.03
CA LYS A 266 -14.75 4.54 19.86
C LYS A 266 -13.99 3.33 19.30
N TYR A 267 -12.68 3.24 19.55
CA TYR A 267 -11.85 2.11 19.11
C TYR A 267 -11.92 0.90 20.07
N THR A 268 -12.41 1.10 21.30
CA THR A 268 -12.68 0.00 22.24
C THR A 268 -13.85 -0.83 21.72
N ILE A 269 -13.68 -2.14 21.61
CA ILE A 269 -14.74 -3.02 21.14
C ILE A 269 -15.82 -3.21 22.22
N SER A 270 -17.08 -3.38 21.80
CA SER A 270 -18.20 -3.59 22.70
C SER A 270 -18.12 -4.97 23.40
N ASP A 271 -18.75 -5.11 24.58
CA ASP A 271 -18.85 -6.37 25.31
C ASP A 271 -19.37 -7.50 24.41
N LYS A 272 -20.44 -7.25 23.68
CA LYS A 272 -21.02 -8.22 22.73
C LYS A 272 -20.03 -8.71 21.69
N LEU A 273 -19.18 -7.81 21.16
CA LEU A 273 -18.16 -8.18 20.18
C LEU A 273 -17.05 -8.98 20.84
N TYR A 274 -16.60 -8.56 22.02
CA TYR A 274 -15.55 -9.25 22.76
C TYR A 274 -15.98 -10.65 23.20
N GLU A 275 -17.18 -10.82 23.74
CA GLU A 275 -17.77 -12.13 24.05
C GLU A 275 -17.85 -13.04 22.81
N GLY A 276 -18.22 -12.45 21.66
CA GLY A 276 -18.23 -13.14 20.37
C GLY A 276 -16.83 -13.64 19.96
N HIS A 277 -15.78 -12.84 20.20
CA HIS A 277 -14.40 -13.26 19.97
C HIS A 277 -13.98 -14.40 20.91
N LEU A 278 -14.29 -14.30 22.21
CA LEU A 278 -13.98 -15.33 23.20
C LEU A 278 -14.67 -16.65 22.85
N ARG A 279 -15.95 -16.61 22.47
CA ARG A 279 -16.71 -17.79 22.04
C ARG A 279 -16.07 -18.44 20.81
N ARG A 280 -15.81 -17.67 19.76
CA ARG A 280 -15.16 -18.16 18.53
C ARG A 280 -13.80 -18.79 18.82
N LYS A 281 -13.00 -18.19 19.70
CA LYS A 281 -11.68 -18.74 20.08
C LYS A 281 -11.84 -20.12 20.72
N LYS A 282 -12.80 -20.28 21.65
CA LYS A 282 -13.11 -21.58 22.27
C LYS A 282 -13.55 -22.64 21.25
N GLU A 283 -14.45 -22.25 20.33
CA GLU A 283 -14.92 -23.14 19.26
C GLU A 283 -13.79 -23.57 18.31
N HIS A 284 -12.89 -22.66 17.95
CA HIS A 284 -11.74 -22.97 17.11
C HIS A 284 -10.77 -23.94 17.80
N ILE A 285 -10.49 -23.74 19.10
CA ILE A 285 -9.66 -24.65 19.89
C ILE A 285 -10.30 -26.06 19.93
N MET A 286 -11.61 -26.17 20.17
CA MET A 286 -12.31 -27.45 20.19
C MET A 286 -12.30 -28.17 18.83
N LYS A 287 -12.25 -27.43 17.72
CA LYS A 287 -12.18 -27.98 16.36
C LYS A 287 -10.74 -28.23 15.87
N GLY A 288 -9.73 -28.02 16.71
CA GLY A 288 -8.32 -28.12 16.32
C GLY A 288 -7.84 -27.00 15.39
N ASN A 289 -8.62 -25.93 15.22
CA ASN A 289 -8.26 -24.76 14.44
C ASN A 289 -7.57 -23.73 15.35
N GLY A 290 -6.32 -23.38 15.07
CA GLY A 290 -5.49 -22.58 15.96
C GLY A 290 -5.80 -21.09 16.06
N PHE A 291 -6.76 -20.54 15.30
CA PHE A 291 -7.02 -19.10 15.24
C PHE A 291 -8.42 -18.72 15.77
N GLY A 292 -8.50 -17.67 16.56
CA GLY A 292 -9.75 -17.05 16.99
C GLY A 292 -9.67 -15.53 16.90
N PHE A 293 -8.83 -14.91 17.71
CA PHE A 293 -8.43 -13.51 17.65
C PHE A 293 -7.04 -13.37 18.29
N SER A 294 -6.32 -12.32 17.92
CA SER A 294 -5.01 -11.99 18.48
C SER A 294 -5.13 -10.78 19.39
N MET A 295 -4.64 -10.92 20.63
CA MET A 295 -4.50 -9.82 21.58
C MET A 295 -3.03 -9.58 21.88
N VAL A 296 -2.60 -8.34 21.79
CA VAL A 296 -1.22 -7.88 21.96
C VAL A 296 -1.18 -6.64 22.86
N ASN A 297 -0.03 -6.32 23.39
CA ASN A 297 0.22 -5.13 24.21
C ASN A 297 1.43 -4.35 23.69
N ALA A 298 1.78 -3.24 24.35
CA ALA A 298 2.89 -2.39 23.96
C ALA A 298 4.25 -3.11 23.91
N ASP A 299 4.45 -4.16 24.73
CA ASP A 299 5.72 -4.90 24.78
C ASP A 299 5.79 -6.04 23.76
N SER A 300 4.70 -6.30 23.05
CA SER A 300 4.67 -7.33 21.99
C SER A 300 5.67 -6.98 20.89
N PRO A 301 6.51 -7.93 20.46
CA PRO A 301 7.54 -7.67 19.45
C PRO A 301 6.93 -7.41 18.04
N TYR A 302 5.79 -8.00 17.76
CA TYR A 302 5.04 -7.79 16.53
C TYR A 302 3.60 -8.28 16.66
N THR A 303 2.75 -7.85 15.73
CA THR A 303 1.36 -8.26 15.56
C THR A 303 1.21 -9.27 14.43
N ASN A 304 0.01 -9.83 14.28
CA ASN A 304 -0.41 -10.47 13.04
C ASN A 304 -0.49 -9.46 11.88
N THR A 305 -0.64 -9.95 10.66
CA THR A 305 -0.87 -9.12 9.48
C THR A 305 -2.22 -8.42 9.54
N ILE A 306 -2.24 -7.09 9.41
CA ILE A 306 -3.49 -6.36 9.17
C ILE A 306 -4.03 -6.70 7.76
N SER A 307 -5.32 -7.03 7.68
CA SER A 307 -5.98 -7.30 6.40
C SER A 307 -6.95 -6.18 6.00
N ALA A 308 -7.36 -6.16 4.73
CA ALA A 308 -8.39 -5.24 4.25
C ALA A 308 -9.75 -5.42 4.95
N ARG A 309 -9.94 -6.50 5.71
CA ARG A 309 -11.17 -6.80 6.47
C ARG A 309 -11.12 -6.33 7.91
N TYR A 310 -10.00 -5.79 8.37
CA TYR A 310 -9.79 -5.35 9.75
C TYR A 310 -10.88 -4.41 10.28
N TYR A 311 -11.48 -3.60 9.40
CA TYR A 311 -12.61 -2.72 9.75
C TYR A 311 -13.82 -3.46 10.34
N LYS A 312 -13.99 -4.76 10.05
CA LYS A 312 -15.18 -5.51 10.48
C LYS A 312 -15.21 -5.74 11.98
N ASP A 313 -14.21 -6.43 12.50
CA ASP A 313 -14.20 -6.87 13.90
C ASP A 313 -12.81 -6.78 14.59
N GLY A 314 -11.78 -6.42 13.85
CA GLY A 314 -10.43 -6.24 14.40
C GLY A 314 -9.75 -7.51 14.91
N SER A 315 -10.28 -8.70 14.57
CA SER A 315 -9.83 -9.98 15.15
C SER A 315 -8.36 -10.30 14.90
N GLU A 316 -7.76 -9.72 13.85
CA GLU A 316 -6.35 -9.91 13.55
C GLU A 316 -5.43 -9.29 14.62
N ILE A 317 -5.82 -8.12 15.17
CA ILE A 317 -5.01 -7.33 16.10
C ILE A 317 -5.92 -6.58 17.05
N LEU A 318 -5.97 -7.01 18.30
CA LEU A 318 -6.62 -6.30 19.39
C LEU A 318 -5.58 -5.88 20.43
N ILE A 319 -5.65 -4.61 20.84
CA ILE A 319 -4.74 -4.03 21.82
C ILE A 319 -5.33 -4.21 23.22
N ASP A 320 -4.59 -4.85 24.09
CA ASP A 320 -4.91 -4.98 25.51
C ASP A 320 -4.87 -3.60 26.20
N GLN A 321 -5.93 -3.25 26.89
CA GLN A 321 -6.06 -1.99 27.64
C GLN A 321 -5.92 -2.18 29.17
N GLY A 322 -5.56 -3.39 29.62
CA GLY A 322 -5.46 -3.73 31.03
C GLY A 322 -6.78 -4.20 31.66
N GLU A 323 -6.74 -4.49 32.94
CA GLU A 323 -7.87 -5.04 33.69
C GLU A 323 -9.11 -4.12 33.65
N GLY A 324 -10.27 -4.73 33.50
CA GLY A 324 -11.57 -4.06 33.54
C GLY A 324 -11.94 -3.31 32.26
N LYS A 325 -11.11 -3.36 31.21
CA LYS A 325 -11.42 -2.75 29.91
C LYS A 325 -11.42 -3.78 28.79
N ASN A 326 -12.38 -3.65 27.88
CA ASN A 326 -12.33 -4.42 26.64
C ASN A 326 -11.12 -4.01 25.81
N PRO A 327 -10.55 -4.92 25.02
CA PRO A 327 -9.47 -4.54 24.11
C PRO A 327 -9.96 -3.56 23.04
N ARG A 328 -9.04 -2.85 22.40
CA ARG A 328 -9.35 -1.91 21.34
C ARG A 328 -8.77 -2.34 19.99
N LYS A 329 -9.33 -1.83 18.92
CA LYS A 329 -8.71 -1.86 17.61
C LYS A 329 -7.58 -0.85 17.53
N LEU A 330 -6.69 -1.02 16.57
CA LEU A 330 -5.76 0.03 16.14
C LEU A 330 -6.54 1.21 15.57
N THR A 331 -6.01 2.43 15.73
CA THR A 331 -6.48 3.60 14.99
C THR A 331 -5.98 3.56 13.54
N PRO A 332 -6.56 4.34 12.62
CA PRO A 332 -6.01 4.51 11.28
C PRO A 332 -4.55 4.97 11.26
N ARG A 333 -4.15 5.86 12.19
CA ARG A 333 -2.77 6.33 12.32
C ARG A 333 -1.83 5.22 12.75
N GLU A 334 -2.22 4.42 13.72
CA GLU A 334 -1.45 3.26 14.16
C GLU A 334 -1.33 2.21 13.02
N CYS A 335 -2.37 2.05 12.20
CA CYS A 335 -2.29 1.20 11.01
C CYS A 335 -1.32 1.74 9.96
N ALA A 336 -1.25 3.06 9.78
CA ALA A 336 -0.26 3.71 8.91
C ALA A 336 1.17 3.43 9.41
N ARG A 337 1.44 3.70 10.70
CA ARG A 337 2.73 3.43 11.33
C ARG A 337 3.11 1.94 11.27
N LEU A 338 2.13 1.04 11.44
CA LEU A 338 2.33 -0.41 11.33
C LEU A 338 2.78 -0.87 9.94
N GLN A 339 2.46 -0.10 8.90
CA GLN A 339 2.94 -0.30 7.53
C GLN A 339 4.20 0.52 7.22
N GLY A 340 4.68 1.35 8.16
CA GLY A 340 5.87 2.18 8.01
C GLY A 340 5.64 3.49 7.25
N PHE A 341 4.38 3.94 7.13
CA PHE A 341 4.09 5.32 6.72
C PHE A 341 4.42 6.27 7.87
N ASP A 342 5.07 7.39 7.58
CA ASP A 342 5.36 8.39 8.59
C ASP A 342 4.13 9.25 8.95
N ASP A 343 4.25 10.04 10.03
CA ASP A 343 3.11 10.80 10.55
C ASP A 343 2.67 11.96 9.66
N LYS A 344 3.51 12.40 8.71
CA LYS A 344 3.12 13.42 7.73
C LYS A 344 2.14 12.86 6.68
N TYR A 345 2.04 11.52 6.54
CA TYR A 345 1.12 10.89 5.60
C TYR A 345 -0.34 11.22 5.95
N ILE A 346 -1.08 11.81 5.02
CA ILE A 346 -2.45 12.28 5.22
C ILE A 346 -3.43 11.14 4.96
N ILE A 347 -4.39 10.95 5.89
CA ILE A 347 -5.47 9.95 5.81
C ILE A 347 -6.79 10.69 5.58
N PRO A 348 -7.20 10.94 4.33
CA PRO A 348 -8.35 11.80 4.00
C PRO A 348 -9.66 11.01 3.81
N VAL A 349 -9.79 9.87 4.47
CA VAL A 349 -10.93 8.96 4.31
C VAL A 349 -11.43 8.49 5.67
N SER A 350 -12.64 7.91 5.71
CA SER A 350 -13.19 7.33 6.93
C SER A 350 -12.33 6.18 7.46
N ASP A 351 -12.42 5.89 8.77
CA ASP A 351 -11.72 4.78 9.43
C ASP A 351 -11.89 3.45 8.67
N THR A 352 -13.12 3.17 8.18
CA THR A 352 -13.40 1.95 7.39
C THR A 352 -12.58 1.88 6.10
N GLN A 353 -12.46 2.98 5.38
CA GLN A 353 -11.66 3.03 4.16
C GLN A 353 -10.16 3.01 4.48
N ALA A 354 -9.73 3.70 5.52
CA ALA A 354 -8.34 3.68 5.99
C ALA A 354 -7.88 2.25 6.33
N TYR A 355 -8.68 1.49 7.08
CA TYR A 355 -8.38 0.08 7.37
C TYR A 355 -8.26 -0.77 6.11
N LYS A 356 -9.15 -0.59 5.12
CA LYS A 356 -9.06 -1.29 3.83
C LYS A 356 -7.77 -0.94 3.10
N GLN A 357 -7.43 0.35 3.06
CA GLN A 357 -6.26 0.87 2.37
C GLN A 357 -4.96 0.36 3.00
N PHE A 358 -4.79 0.50 4.32
CA PHE A 358 -3.59 0.01 5.01
C PHE A 358 -3.51 -1.52 5.01
N GLY A 359 -4.64 -2.23 5.06
CA GLY A 359 -4.68 -3.69 4.95
C GLY A 359 -4.22 -4.20 3.57
N ASN A 360 -4.55 -3.48 2.49
CA ASN A 360 -4.10 -3.78 1.13
C ASN A 360 -2.69 -3.27 0.83
N SER A 361 -2.19 -2.30 1.59
CA SER A 361 -0.90 -1.67 1.33
C SER A 361 0.28 -2.60 1.63
N VAL A 362 1.46 -2.13 1.30
CA VAL A 362 2.75 -2.79 1.54
C VAL A 362 3.43 -2.24 2.80
N SER A 363 4.44 -2.94 3.30
CA SER A 363 5.36 -2.39 4.30
C SER A 363 6.41 -1.51 3.61
N VAL A 364 6.31 -0.20 3.82
CA VAL A 364 7.21 0.81 3.20
C VAL A 364 8.70 0.52 3.46
N PRO A 365 9.15 0.16 4.68
CA PRO A 365 10.55 -0.15 4.93
C PRO A 365 11.08 -1.38 4.17
N VAL A 366 10.25 -2.40 3.96
CA VAL A 366 10.65 -3.56 3.15
C VAL A 366 10.86 -3.15 1.70
N VAL A 367 9.90 -2.39 1.14
CA VAL A 367 10.02 -1.86 -0.24
C VAL A 367 11.26 -0.99 -0.37
N LYS A 368 11.57 -0.14 0.62
CA LYS A 368 12.77 0.70 0.62
C LYS A 368 14.05 -0.13 0.54
N ALA A 369 14.17 -1.15 1.39
CA ALA A 369 15.33 -2.03 1.38
C ALA A 369 15.51 -2.77 0.05
N VAL A 370 14.40 -3.24 -0.57
CA VAL A 370 14.42 -3.87 -1.90
C VAL A 370 14.81 -2.86 -2.97
N ALA A 371 14.23 -1.64 -2.95
CA ALA A 371 14.52 -0.58 -3.90
C ALA A 371 15.99 -0.15 -3.87
N GLU A 372 16.58 0.03 -2.68
CA GLU A 372 18.01 0.33 -2.51
C GLU A 372 18.90 -0.71 -3.17
N LYS A 373 18.60 -2.00 -2.97
CA LYS A 373 19.34 -3.10 -3.62
C LYS A 373 19.14 -3.11 -5.12
N MET A 374 17.92 -2.92 -5.59
CA MET A 374 17.60 -2.89 -7.00
C MET A 374 18.33 -1.75 -7.73
N LEU A 375 18.34 -0.55 -7.17
CA LEU A 375 19.06 0.59 -7.74
C LEU A 375 20.59 0.41 -7.66
N GLN A 376 21.10 -0.25 -6.61
CA GLN A 376 22.50 -0.62 -6.53
C GLN A 376 22.89 -1.57 -7.67
N GLU A 377 22.10 -2.62 -7.91
CA GLU A 377 22.34 -3.58 -8.99
C GLU A 377 22.28 -2.90 -10.37
N MET A 378 21.29 -2.03 -10.61
CA MET A 378 21.21 -1.27 -11.87
C MET A 378 22.44 -0.41 -12.16
N ARG A 379 23.15 0.06 -11.12
CA ARG A 379 24.41 0.83 -11.26
C ARG A 379 25.63 -0.06 -11.46
N THR A 380 25.61 -1.28 -10.93
CA THR A 380 26.78 -2.19 -10.93
C THR A 380 26.75 -3.19 -12.07
N LEU A 381 25.57 -3.56 -12.58
CA LEU A 381 25.45 -4.42 -13.76
C LEU A 381 26.01 -3.69 -14.99
N LYS A 382 26.88 -4.37 -15.76
CA LYS A 382 27.43 -3.84 -16.99
C LYS A 382 26.32 -3.65 -18.02
N LYS A 383 26.23 -2.45 -18.59
CA LYS A 383 25.34 -2.17 -19.71
C LYS A 383 25.90 -2.78 -20.99
N ARG A 384 25.05 -3.29 -21.86
CA ARG A 384 25.49 -3.91 -23.12
C ARG A 384 26.08 -2.90 -24.10
N ASP A 385 25.58 -1.66 -24.08
CA ASP A 385 26.08 -0.60 -24.94
C ASP A 385 27.52 -0.15 -24.61
N GLU A 386 27.99 -0.43 -23.37
CA GLU A 386 29.36 -0.14 -22.93
C GLU A 386 30.39 -1.23 -23.32
N GLN A 387 29.95 -2.29 -24.01
CA GLN A 387 30.85 -3.36 -24.49
C GLN A 387 31.31 -3.19 -25.93
N CYS A 388 30.84 -2.15 -26.62
CA CYS A 388 31.17 -1.88 -28.05
C CYS A 388 32.34 -0.91 -28.23
N ASP A 389 32.96 -0.46 -27.16
CA ASP A 389 34.22 0.31 -27.15
C ASP A 389 35.32 -0.57 -26.56
#